data_eb07ee9b069a09fdbfa7a6498749f463
#
_entry.id   eb07ee9b069a09fdbfa7a6498749f463
#
_cell.length_a   1.000
_cell.length_b   1.000
_cell.length_c   1.000
_cell.angle_alpha   90.00
_cell.angle_beta   90.00
_cell.angle_gamma   90.00
#
_symmetry.space_group_name_H-M   'P 1'
#
loop_
_entity.id
_entity.type
_entity.pdbx_description
1 polymer ?
#
loop_
_entity_poly.entity_id
_entity_poly.type
_entity_poly.pdbx_seq_one_letter_code
_entity_poly.pdbx_strand_id
1 'polypeptide(L)'
;MAVFAGDFSDCGIDNYKIKVREYNWLINGHTDEQIQQHADELAQDDRRIFKRLAKEYKEKSDYIDGYTESVKAVITNASNMKKFSVFGTSESIANINKTENDYKRIENVQVRELNSRAVEQFLKNDISIYVVLALMIYIIYNIYEYRDNGMWQIIYTAVNGRIRLAVKDTAAVGLGALFVSLIMQLCGLVSMLVVYGGWDFLIAPVQCLTGYNNFTYPISVMTYLFIRYMIISLIVIAIVLVISLVFALCRKRISSIVLVGIISGAEAFAYQNISMQGRLRIFKKINIINVMDVSNILRKYDNIMIAGVPVSMVNVLCMVCIIIAVISAIFLALLGKVIRPGRSAGFIGKMIEKIGHGVQRILSRLPHFWKEMYKFLITARGWIVICVVVFITIFICNNQKIAYSEDEKKRDEYYQQYGGRDYSGFTSLIEQRQNDVYEAQAKLDAAREQYERGELSEDDVSRYVYNLMDATRLLDNMSEYMQQIEYVSQIKEQYGIDAYVMSQRGYDQIFGSKGATRKLLIYIILGFGVVLIAETESSVEYKNGMNMLIGSSKRGRRWERTVKAAAVCILVGVSAFLLYIIEMIIMYKAYGLSLIHI
;
A
#
# COMPACT_ATOMS: atom_id res chain seq x y z
N MET A 1 -16.43 0.44 -9.27
CA MET A 1 -16.86 -0.72 -8.46
C MET A 1 -15.76 -1.77 -8.32
N ALA A 2 -15.15 -2.25 -9.39
CA ALA A 2 -14.04 -3.22 -9.30
C ALA A 2 -12.85 -2.76 -8.45
N VAL A 3 -12.52 -1.46 -8.47
CA VAL A 3 -11.45 -0.86 -7.65
C VAL A 3 -11.70 -1.01 -6.15
N PHE A 4 -12.97 -0.99 -5.73
CA PHE A 4 -13.35 -1.17 -4.33
C PHE A 4 -13.46 -2.65 -3.91
N ALA A 5 -13.57 -3.57 -4.88
CA ALA A 5 -13.64 -5.00 -4.62
C ALA A 5 -12.25 -5.66 -4.45
N GLY A 6 -11.16 -4.95 -4.72
CA GLY A 6 -9.79 -5.44 -4.50
C GLY A 6 -9.33 -6.57 -5.43
N ASP A 7 -10.14 -6.97 -6.38
CA ASP A 7 -9.90 -8.13 -7.24
C ASP A 7 -9.97 -7.71 -8.71
N PHE A 8 -8.85 -7.23 -9.23
CA PHE A 8 -8.76 -6.76 -10.62
C PHE A 8 -8.72 -7.88 -11.66
N SER A 9 -8.45 -9.12 -11.24
CA SER A 9 -8.28 -10.25 -12.16
C SER A 9 -9.60 -10.80 -12.73
N ASP A 10 -10.75 -10.49 -12.09
CA ASP A 10 -12.05 -11.05 -12.41
C ASP A 10 -13.14 -9.97 -12.64
N CYS A 11 -12.80 -8.88 -13.30
CA CYS A 11 -13.67 -7.71 -13.48
C CYS A 11 -14.78 -7.85 -14.54
N GLY A 12 -15.29 -9.05 -14.82
CA GLY A 12 -16.46 -9.25 -15.66
C GLY A 12 -17.78 -9.21 -14.86
N ILE A 13 -18.84 -8.58 -15.43
CA ILE A 13 -20.18 -8.57 -14.83
C ILE A 13 -20.71 -10.00 -14.62
N ASP A 14 -20.34 -10.92 -15.48
CA ASP A 14 -20.78 -12.33 -15.42
C ASP A 14 -20.06 -13.08 -14.29
N ASN A 15 -18.77 -12.89 -14.10
CA ASN A 15 -18.01 -13.44 -12.97
C ASN A 15 -18.56 -12.98 -11.63
N TYR A 16 -19.11 -11.77 -11.57
CA TYR A 16 -19.75 -11.22 -10.41
C TYR A 16 -21.06 -11.93 -10.06
N LYS A 17 -21.95 -12.16 -11.03
CA LYS A 17 -23.22 -12.89 -10.83
C LYS A 17 -22.96 -14.32 -10.34
N ILE A 18 -21.94 -14.97 -10.88
CA ILE A 18 -21.50 -16.30 -10.45
C ILE A 18 -21.03 -16.26 -8.99
N LYS A 19 -20.18 -15.31 -8.62
CA LYS A 19 -19.69 -15.18 -7.24
C LYS A 19 -20.83 -15.04 -6.23
N VAL A 20 -21.85 -14.25 -6.53
CA VAL A 20 -23.01 -14.07 -5.63
C VAL A 20 -23.85 -15.34 -5.55
N ARG A 21 -24.13 -15.97 -6.70
CA ARG A 21 -24.92 -17.21 -6.75
C ARG A 21 -24.26 -18.33 -5.97
N GLU A 22 -22.98 -18.59 -6.25
CA GLU A 22 -22.23 -19.69 -5.64
C GLU A 22 -21.96 -19.44 -4.14
N TYR A 23 -21.75 -18.21 -3.73
CA TYR A 23 -21.61 -17.88 -2.32
C TYR A 23 -22.93 -18.09 -1.55
N ASN A 24 -24.07 -17.68 -2.12
CA ASN A 24 -25.36 -17.93 -1.52
C ASN A 24 -25.70 -19.44 -1.44
N TRP A 25 -25.19 -20.22 -2.40
CA TRP A 25 -25.33 -21.68 -2.34
C TRP A 25 -24.52 -22.25 -1.17
N LEU A 26 -23.26 -21.84 -1.00
CA LEU A 26 -22.38 -22.29 0.10
C LEU A 26 -22.96 -22.01 1.49
N ILE A 27 -23.55 -20.84 1.71
CA ILE A 27 -24.13 -20.44 3.02
C ILE A 27 -25.31 -21.32 3.45
N ASN A 28 -25.96 -22.00 2.53
CA ASN A 28 -27.11 -22.86 2.86
C ASN A 28 -26.73 -24.19 3.57
N GLY A 29 -25.45 -24.37 3.90
CA GLY A 29 -24.97 -25.48 4.73
C GLY A 29 -24.86 -26.80 3.97
N HIS A 30 -23.81 -26.98 3.19
CA HIS A 30 -23.53 -28.20 2.45
C HIS A 30 -22.33 -28.94 3.03
N THR A 31 -22.37 -30.28 2.93
CA THR A 31 -21.22 -31.13 3.34
C THR A 31 -20.04 -30.98 2.38
N ASP A 32 -18.81 -31.29 2.82
CA ASP A 32 -17.61 -31.23 2.00
C ASP A 32 -17.74 -32.07 0.70
N GLU A 33 -18.47 -33.20 0.76
CA GLU A 33 -18.77 -34.07 -0.39
C GLU A 33 -19.66 -33.35 -1.42
N GLN A 34 -20.73 -32.69 -0.94
CA GLN A 34 -21.65 -31.92 -1.79
C GLN A 34 -20.95 -30.72 -2.42
N ILE A 35 -20.05 -30.05 -1.70
CA ILE A 35 -19.23 -28.95 -2.21
C ILE A 35 -18.31 -29.44 -3.32
N GLN A 36 -17.68 -30.60 -3.15
CA GLN A 36 -16.83 -31.18 -4.17
C GLN A 36 -17.60 -31.62 -5.42
N GLN A 37 -18.75 -32.26 -5.25
CA GLN A 37 -19.62 -32.67 -6.34
C GLN A 37 -20.11 -31.46 -7.15
N HIS A 38 -20.60 -30.42 -6.48
CA HIS A 38 -21.03 -29.18 -7.15
C HIS A 38 -19.88 -28.50 -7.89
N ALA A 39 -18.66 -28.52 -7.33
CA ALA A 39 -17.48 -28.00 -8.02
C ALA A 39 -17.17 -28.75 -9.31
N ASP A 40 -17.42 -30.06 -9.36
CA ASP A 40 -17.14 -30.88 -10.54
C ASP A 40 -18.19 -30.74 -11.65
N GLU A 41 -19.40 -30.30 -11.31
CA GLU A 41 -20.48 -30.00 -12.25
C GLU A 41 -20.32 -28.64 -12.95
N LEU A 42 -19.51 -27.73 -12.40
CA LEU A 42 -19.32 -26.38 -12.94
C LEU A 42 -18.34 -26.36 -14.13
N ALA A 43 -18.55 -25.42 -15.05
CA ALA A 43 -17.60 -25.11 -16.12
C ALA A 43 -16.23 -24.73 -15.56
N GLN A 44 -15.15 -24.91 -16.35
CA GLN A 44 -13.78 -24.79 -15.87
C GLN A 44 -13.47 -23.43 -15.22
N ASP A 45 -13.97 -22.32 -15.76
CA ASP A 45 -13.76 -20.99 -15.21
C ASP A 45 -14.59 -20.76 -13.95
N ASP A 46 -15.85 -21.20 -13.94
CA ASP A 46 -16.75 -21.12 -12.78
C ASP A 46 -16.23 -21.99 -11.63
N ARG A 47 -15.71 -23.19 -11.92
CA ARG A 47 -15.08 -24.10 -10.96
C ARG A 47 -13.90 -23.45 -10.24
N ARG A 48 -13.07 -22.67 -10.93
CA ARG A 48 -11.95 -21.95 -10.29
C ARG A 48 -12.45 -20.92 -9.30
N ILE A 49 -13.48 -20.15 -9.69
CA ILE A 49 -14.14 -19.16 -8.83
C ILE A 49 -14.78 -19.85 -7.63
N PHE A 50 -15.53 -20.92 -7.86
CA PHE A 50 -16.20 -21.68 -6.81
C PHE A 50 -15.22 -22.28 -5.80
N LYS A 51 -14.14 -22.92 -6.24
CA LYS A 51 -13.12 -23.49 -5.33
C LYS A 51 -12.49 -22.43 -4.42
N ARG A 52 -12.28 -21.21 -4.94
CA ARG A 52 -11.80 -20.09 -4.11
C ARG A 52 -12.82 -19.68 -3.07
N LEU A 53 -14.11 -19.59 -3.48
CA LEU A 53 -15.20 -19.26 -2.57
C LEU A 53 -15.41 -20.32 -1.50
N ALA A 54 -15.35 -21.60 -1.86
CA ALA A 54 -15.44 -22.72 -0.93
C ALA A 54 -14.31 -22.72 0.09
N LYS A 55 -13.09 -22.39 -0.34
CA LYS A 55 -11.95 -22.22 0.58
C LYS A 55 -12.15 -21.06 1.55
N GLU A 56 -12.59 -19.89 1.05
CA GLU A 56 -12.91 -18.74 1.91
C GLU A 56 -14.05 -19.07 2.90
N TYR A 57 -15.04 -19.83 2.46
CA TYR A 57 -16.13 -20.28 3.30
C TYR A 57 -15.65 -21.23 4.40
N LYS A 58 -14.83 -22.22 4.05
CA LYS A 58 -14.24 -23.16 5.01
C LYS A 58 -13.36 -22.45 6.05
N GLU A 59 -12.49 -21.54 5.62
CA GLU A 59 -11.68 -20.71 6.54
C GLU A 59 -12.55 -19.91 7.52
N LYS A 60 -13.75 -19.50 7.09
CA LYS A 60 -14.71 -18.80 7.93
C LYS A 60 -15.41 -19.73 8.91
N SER A 61 -15.84 -20.91 8.48
CA SER A 61 -16.42 -21.94 9.36
C SER A 61 -15.42 -22.36 10.43
N ASP A 62 -14.19 -22.70 10.04
CA ASP A 62 -13.10 -23.06 10.96
C ASP A 62 -12.82 -21.93 11.99
N TYR A 63 -12.89 -20.67 11.54
CA TYR A 63 -12.74 -19.52 12.42
C TYR A 63 -13.87 -19.42 13.45
N ILE A 64 -15.12 -19.63 13.04
CA ILE A 64 -16.29 -19.56 13.91
C ILE A 64 -16.24 -20.67 14.96
N ASP A 65 -15.97 -21.90 14.52
CA ASP A 65 -15.89 -23.07 15.39
C ASP A 65 -14.75 -22.96 16.40
N GLY A 66 -13.58 -22.46 15.97
CA GLY A 66 -12.40 -22.26 16.82
C GLY A 66 -12.39 -20.98 17.64
N TYR A 67 -13.36 -20.07 17.48
CA TYR A 67 -13.33 -18.73 18.12
C TYR A 67 -13.26 -18.81 19.65
N THR A 68 -14.19 -19.55 20.27
CA THR A 68 -14.29 -19.63 21.73
C THR A 68 -13.04 -20.25 22.34
N GLU A 69 -12.47 -21.26 21.70
CA GLU A 69 -11.25 -21.92 22.13
C GLU A 69 -10.04 -21.00 22.00
N SER A 70 -9.94 -20.25 20.88
CA SER A 70 -8.86 -19.28 20.66
C SER A 70 -8.85 -18.17 21.71
N VAL A 71 -10.01 -17.62 22.07
CA VAL A 71 -10.14 -16.58 23.12
C VAL A 71 -9.75 -17.14 24.49
N LYS A 72 -10.25 -18.33 24.84
CA LYS A 72 -9.85 -18.99 26.11
C LYS A 72 -8.37 -19.31 26.19
N ALA A 73 -7.77 -19.73 25.07
CA ALA A 73 -6.33 -19.98 24.99
C ALA A 73 -5.51 -18.70 25.30
N VAL A 74 -5.92 -17.54 24.77
CA VAL A 74 -5.25 -16.27 25.07
C VAL A 74 -5.36 -15.91 26.55
N ILE A 75 -6.54 -16.07 27.16
CA ILE A 75 -6.76 -15.79 28.60
C ILE A 75 -5.90 -16.74 29.45
N THR A 76 -5.89 -18.03 29.14
CA THR A 76 -5.12 -19.04 29.85
C THR A 76 -3.61 -18.78 29.71
N ASN A 77 -3.13 -18.47 28.50
CA ASN A 77 -1.74 -18.14 28.25
C ASN A 77 -1.32 -16.87 29.02
N ALA A 78 -2.15 -15.83 29.02
CA ALA A 78 -1.89 -14.61 29.79
C ALA A 78 -1.77 -14.92 31.31
N SER A 79 -2.68 -15.76 31.85
CA SER A 79 -2.62 -16.19 33.23
C SER A 79 -1.37 -17.02 33.56
N ASN A 80 -0.95 -17.90 32.66
CA ASN A 80 0.25 -18.71 32.82
C ASN A 80 1.54 -17.86 32.71
N MET A 81 1.60 -16.88 31.79
CA MET A 81 2.75 -15.99 31.65
C MET A 81 3.09 -15.24 32.95
N LYS A 82 2.11 -14.94 33.80
CA LYS A 82 2.33 -14.32 35.11
C LYS A 82 3.18 -15.16 36.05
N LYS A 83 3.20 -16.47 35.87
CA LYS A 83 3.94 -17.41 36.73
C LYS A 83 5.43 -17.46 36.37
N PHE A 84 5.83 -16.98 35.20
CA PHE A 84 7.23 -17.02 34.78
C PHE A 84 7.99 -15.77 35.21
N SER A 85 9.13 -15.96 35.87
CA SER A 85 9.99 -14.86 36.38
C SER A 85 10.52 -13.93 35.28
N VAL A 86 10.61 -14.41 34.03
CA VAL A 86 11.04 -13.63 32.86
C VAL A 86 10.10 -12.43 32.60
N PHE A 87 8.82 -12.55 32.95
CA PHE A 87 7.81 -11.50 32.79
C PHE A 87 7.56 -10.73 34.10
N GLY A 88 8.46 -10.86 35.10
CA GLY A 88 8.29 -10.29 36.44
C GLY A 88 8.41 -8.78 36.55
N THR A 89 8.68 -8.03 35.47
CA THR A 89 8.69 -6.57 35.52
C THR A 89 7.28 -6.02 35.73
N SER A 90 7.14 -4.95 36.51
CA SER A 90 5.84 -4.30 36.75
C SER A 90 5.10 -3.93 35.45
N GLU A 91 5.83 -3.50 34.43
CA GLU A 91 5.29 -3.14 33.14
C GLU A 91 4.77 -4.37 32.36
N SER A 92 5.51 -5.48 32.36
CA SER A 92 5.08 -6.73 31.73
C SER A 92 3.82 -7.27 32.39
N ILE A 93 3.78 -7.28 33.72
CA ILE A 93 2.60 -7.72 34.49
C ILE A 93 1.39 -6.82 34.20
N ALA A 94 1.57 -5.51 34.13
CA ALA A 94 0.48 -4.58 33.81
C ALA A 94 -0.10 -4.85 32.41
N ASN A 95 0.75 -5.10 31.40
CA ASN A 95 0.30 -5.43 30.05
C ASN A 95 -0.41 -6.79 29.97
N ILE A 96 0.12 -7.82 30.66
CA ILE A 96 -0.52 -9.14 30.74
C ILE A 96 -1.89 -9.05 31.43
N ASN A 97 -2.00 -8.31 32.52
CA ASN A 97 -3.27 -8.08 33.22
C ASN A 97 -4.29 -7.37 32.32
N LYS A 98 -3.84 -6.35 31.59
CA LYS A 98 -4.72 -5.67 30.62
C LYS A 98 -5.21 -6.63 29.53
N THR A 99 -4.30 -7.43 28.96
CA THR A 99 -4.65 -8.41 27.92
C THR A 99 -5.69 -9.41 28.42
N GLU A 100 -5.48 -10.00 29.59
CA GLU A 100 -6.44 -10.93 30.21
C GLU A 100 -7.81 -10.27 30.41
N ASN A 101 -7.85 -9.06 30.96
CA ASN A 101 -9.10 -8.34 31.21
C ASN A 101 -9.81 -7.94 29.91
N ASP A 102 -9.08 -7.55 28.88
CA ASP A 102 -9.65 -7.15 27.60
C ASP A 102 -10.27 -8.37 26.88
N TYR A 103 -9.60 -9.55 26.90
CA TYR A 103 -10.14 -10.76 26.30
C TYR A 103 -11.30 -11.40 27.09
N LYS A 104 -11.33 -11.26 28.41
CA LYS A 104 -12.49 -11.66 29.23
C LYS A 104 -13.79 -10.96 28.82
N ARG A 105 -13.73 -9.77 28.24
CA ARG A 105 -14.93 -9.04 27.75
C ARG A 105 -15.61 -9.74 26.58
N ILE A 106 -14.85 -10.48 25.78
CA ILE A 106 -15.34 -11.15 24.56
C ILE A 106 -15.47 -12.67 24.71
N GLU A 107 -15.13 -13.23 25.87
CA GLU A 107 -15.20 -14.68 26.14
C GLU A 107 -16.60 -15.27 25.90
N ASN A 108 -17.66 -14.52 26.24
CA ASN A 108 -19.04 -14.97 26.14
C ASN A 108 -19.74 -14.49 24.85
N VAL A 109 -19.01 -13.92 23.90
CA VAL A 109 -19.61 -13.47 22.63
C VAL A 109 -19.95 -14.67 21.77
N GLN A 110 -21.24 -14.81 21.44
CA GLN A 110 -21.70 -15.84 20.52
C GLN A 110 -21.41 -15.41 19.08
N VAL A 111 -20.49 -16.10 18.44
CA VAL A 111 -20.16 -15.95 17.02
C VAL A 111 -21.04 -16.89 16.23
N ARG A 112 -21.64 -16.38 15.16
CA ARG A 112 -22.50 -17.14 14.26
C ARG A 112 -22.14 -16.85 12.81
N GLU A 113 -22.44 -17.77 11.94
CA GLU A 113 -22.26 -17.60 10.52
C GLU A 113 -23.26 -16.58 9.95
N LEU A 114 -22.77 -15.64 9.17
CA LEU A 114 -23.54 -14.56 8.57
C LEU A 114 -23.00 -14.24 7.18
N ASN A 115 -23.85 -13.72 6.31
CA ASN A 115 -23.42 -13.17 5.04
C ASN A 115 -22.72 -11.81 5.26
N SER A 116 -21.46 -11.83 5.72
CA SER A 116 -20.63 -10.67 6.03
C SER A 116 -19.70 -10.23 4.88
N ARG A 117 -19.77 -10.89 3.72
CA ARG A 117 -18.82 -10.69 2.62
C ARG A 117 -18.73 -9.24 2.15
N ALA A 118 -19.87 -8.53 2.07
CA ALA A 118 -19.89 -7.12 1.70
C ALA A 118 -19.00 -6.27 2.61
N VAL A 119 -19.14 -6.44 3.92
CA VAL A 119 -18.37 -5.68 4.91
C VAL A 119 -16.94 -6.15 4.99
N GLU A 120 -16.69 -7.44 4.94
CA GLU A 120 -15.30 -7.95 4.93
C GLU A 120 -14.50 -7.40 3.75
N GLN A 121 -15.08 -7.34 2.55
CA GLN A 121 -14.42 -6.72 1.38
C GLN A 121 -14.30 -5.21 1.52
N PHE A 122 -15.31 -4.53 2.06
CA PHE A 122 -15.21 -3.10 2.36
C PHE A 122 -14.10 -2.80 3.37
N LEU A 123 -13.96 -3.62 4.41
CA LEU A 123 -12.96 -3.45 5.46
C LEU A 123 -11.53 -3.85 5.02
N LYS A 124 -11.38 -4.70 4.01
CA LYS A 124 -10.06 -5.04 3.45
C LYS A 124 -9.44 -3.91 2.65
N ASN A 125 -10.22 -2.89 2.26
CA ASN A 125 -9.78 -1.90 1.30
C ASN A 125 -9.88 -0.47 1.86
N ASP A 126 -8.71 0.14 2.13
CA ASP A 126 -8.58 1.53 2.62
C ASP A 126 -8.29 2.56 1.51
N ILE A 127 -8.48 2.19 0.22
CA ILE A 127 -8.26 3.10 -0.94
C ILE A 127 -9.05 4.41 -0.81
N SER A 128 -10.22 4.39 -0.18
CA SER A 128 -11.04 5.57 0.05
C SER A 128 -10.30 6.71 0.73
N ILE A 129 -9.35 6.41 1.64
CA ILE A 129 -8.55 7.42 2.36
C ILE A 129 -7.66 8.19 1.38
N TYR A 130 -7.01 7.49 0.45
CA TYR A 130 -6.14 8.11 -0.56
C TYR A 130 -6.92 9.02 -1.50
N VAL A 131 -8.12 8.59 -1.91
CA VAL A 131 -9.02 9.40 -2.76
C VAL A 131 -9.47 10.65 -2.02
N VAL A 132 -9.87 10.53 -0.75
CA VAL A 132 -10.23 11.68 0.09
C VAL A 132 -9.08 12.67 0.20
N LEU A 133 -7.85 12.19 0.47
CA LEU A 133 -6.68 13.07 0.56
C LEU A 133 -6.39 13.78 -0.77
N ALA A 134 -6.49 13.11 -1.90
CA ALA A 134 -6.31 13.72 -3.22
C ALA A 134 -7.33 14.82 -3.48
N LEU A 135 -8.63 14.57 -3.19
CA LEU A 135 -9.70 15.57 -3.29
C LEU A 135 -9.45 16.74 -2.34
N MET A 136 -9.03 16.50 -1.12
CA MET A 136 -8.76 17.56 -0.14
C MET A 136 -7.54 18.41 -0.54
N ILE A 137 -6.50 17.83 -1.11
CA ILE A 137 -5.38 18.60 -1.68
C ILE A 137 -5.88 19.55 -2.78
N TYR A 138 -6.76 19.07 -3.66
CA TYR A 138 -7.38 19.91 -4.69
C TYR A 138 -8.23 21.04 -4.09
N ILE A 139 -9.04 20.76 -3.07
CA ILE A 139 -9.85 21.77 -2.36
C ILE A 139 -8.94 22.82 -1.71
N ILE A 140 -7.90 22.40 -0.98
CA ILE A 140 -6.93 23.29 -0.34
C ILE A 140 -6.22 24.16 -1.39
N TYR A 141 -5.81 23.58 -2.53
CA TYR A 141 -5.20 24.30 -3.64
C TYR A 141 -6.11 25.45 -4.14
N ASN A 142 -7.42 25.22 -4.22
CA ASN A 142 -8.37 26.26 -4.64
C ASN A 142 -8.64 27.30 -3.53
N ILE A 143 -8.73 26.89 -2.27
CA ILE A 143 -8.89 27.83 -1.14
C ILE A 143 -7.75 28.88 -1.14
N TYR A 144 -6.52 28.48 -1.44
CA TYR A 144 -5.37 29.40 -1.46
C TYR A 144 -5.17 30.14 -2.80
N GLU A 145 -6.14 30.11 -3.73
CA GLU A 145 -6.03 30.76 -5.05
C GLU A 145 -5.82 32.28 -4.98
N TYR A 146 -6.38 32.95 -3.97
CA TYR A 146 -6.26 34.40 -3.76
C TYR A 146 -4.80 34.87 -3.62
N ARG A 147 -3.85 33.97 -3.31
CA ARG A 147 -2.43 34.30 -3.18
C ARG A 147 -1.73 34.49 -4.51
N ASP A 148 -2.11 33.72 -5.52
CA ASP A 148 -1.50 33.80 -6.87
C ASP A 148 -2.11 34.92 -7.70
N ASN A 149 -3.38 35.29 -7.44
CA ASN A 149 -4.13 36.31 -8.17
C ASN A 149 -3.91 37.76 -7.64
N GLY A 150 -2.97 37.94 -6.70
CA GLY A 150 -2.68 39.25 -6.12
C GLY A 150 -3.75 39.80 -5.16
N MET A 151 -4.88 39.11 -5.01
CA MET A 151 -5.97 39.51 -4.10
C MET A 151 -5.55 39.43 -2.63
N TRP A 152 -4.49 38.71 -2.30
CA TRP A 152 -4.01 38.59 -0.93
C TRP A 152 -3.66 39.95 -0.30
N GLN A 153 -3.13 40.90 -1.07
CA GLN A 153 -2.80 42.23 -0.56
C GLN A 153 -4.07 42.97 -0.11
N ILE A 154 -5.13 42.89 -0.91
CA ILE A 154 -6.41 43.52 -0.62
C ILE A 154 -7.08 42.86 0.60
N ILE A 155 -7.14 41.53 0.62
CA ILE A 155 -7.73 40.75 1.71
C ILE A 155 -7.01 41.04 3.03
N TYR A 156 -5.67 41.13 3.00
CA TYR A 156 -4.87 41.34 4.22
C TYR A 156 -5.10 42.70 4.86
N THR A 157 -5.45 43.73 4.08
CA THR A 157 -5.78 45.08 4.60
C THR A 157 -7.18 45.16 5.22
N ALA A 158 -8.07 44.24 4.86
CA ALA A 158 -9.41 44.19 5.42
C ALA A 158 -9.41 43.80 6.90
N VAL A 159 -10.34 44.33 7.70
CA VAL A 159 -10.48 44.07 9.14
C VAL A 159 -10.59 42.56 9.46
N ASN A 160 -11.26 41.81 8.59
CA ASN A 160 -11.51 40.38 8.74
C ASN A 160 -10.55 39.49 7.91
N GLY A 161 -9.59 40.09 7.21
CA GLY A 161 -8.75 39.41 6.22
C GLY A 161 -7.51 38.70 6.77
N ARG A 162 -7.35 38.66 8.09
CA ARG A 162 -6.15 38.09 8.73
C ARG A 162 -6.49 36.80 9.49
N ILE A 163 -6.60 36.88 10.80
CA ILE A 163 -6.87 35.70 11.66
C ILE A 163 -8.25 35.10 11.36
N ARG A 164 -9.27 35.94 11.17
CA ARG A 164 -10.65 35.47 10.92
C ARG A 164 -10.74 34.69 9.60
N LEU A 165 -10.02 35.12 8.56
CA LEU A 165 -9.95 34.35 7.31
C LEU A 165 -9.24 33.04 7.52
N ALA A 166 -8.08 33.05 8.17
CA ALA A 166 -7.32 31.82 8.45
C ALA A 166 -8.13 30.78 9.27
N VAL A 167 -8.88 31.25 10.27
CA VAL A 167 -9.78 30.38 11.06
C VAL A 167 -10.93 29.84 10.20
N LYS A 168 -11.53 30.66 9.33
CA LYS A 168 -12.58 30.21 8.40
C LYS A 168 -12.06 29.18 7.40
N ASP A 169 -10.88 29.43 6.82
CA ASP A 169 -10.24 28.50 5.88
C ASP A 169 -9.91 27.17 6.58
N THR A 170 -9.39 27.23 7.82
CA THR A 170 -9.09 26.04 8.63
C THR A 170 -10.37 25.27 8.95
N ALA A 171 -11.45 25.96 9.34
CA ALA A 171 -12.73 25.32 9.60
C ALA A 171 -13.33 24.70 8.33
N ALA A 172 -13.27 25.42 7.19
CA ALA A 172 -13.73 24.91 5.91
C ALA A 172 -12.98 23.64 5.48
N VAL A 173 -11.65 23.60 5.66
CA VAL A 173 -10.82 22.42 5.38
C VAL A 173 -11.19 21.26 6.31
N GLY A 174 -11.33 21.50 7.62
CA GLY A 174 -11.70 20.47 8.59
C GLY A 174 -13.10 19.89 8.36
N LEU A 175 -14.11 20.76 8.18
CA LEU A 175 -15.49 20.34 7.88
C LEU A 175 -15.58 19.67 6.51
N GLY A 176 -14.87 20.19 5.50
CA GLY A 176 -14.76 19.58 4.19
C GLY A 176 -14.19 18.17 4.26
N ALA A 177 -13.14 17.96 5.05
CA ALA A 177 -12.54 16.65 5.27
C ALA A 177 -13.53 15.65 5.89
N LEU A 178 -14.30 16.08 6.92
CA LEU A 178 -15.35 15.26 7.51
C LEU A 178 -16.40 14.86 6.48
N PHE A 179 -16.90 15.83 5.72
CA PHE A 179 -17.98 15.60 4.76
C PHE A 179 -17.55 14.72 3.59
N VAL A 180 -16.38 14.98 3.02
CA VAL A 180 -15.83 14.19 1.91
C VAL A 180 -15.53 12.76 2.38
N SER A 181 -14.98 12.59 3.60
CA SER A 181 -14.75 11.27 4.19
C SER A 181 -16.06 10.49 4.36
N LEU A 182 -17.11 11.16 4.86
CA LEU A 182 -18.43 10.53 5.03
C LEU A 182 -19.00 10.03 3.71
N ILE A 183 -19.01 10.89 2.69
CA ILE A 183 -19.50 10.51 1.36
C ILE A 183 -18.73 9.32 0.81
N MET A 184 -17.40 9.34 0.86
CA MET A 184 -16.57 8.28 0.32
C MET A 184 -16.74 6.95 1.06
N GLN A 185 -16.87 6.98 2.40
CA GLN A 185 -17.13 5.78 3.19
C GLN A 185 -18.54 5.20 2.93
N LEU A 186 -19.55 6.07 2.84
CA LEU A 186 -20.93 5.65 2.50
C LEU A 186 -21.01 5.09 1.07
N CYS A 187 -20.41 5.76 0.10
CA CYS A 187 -20.37 5.26 -1.28
C CYS A 187 -19.67 3.90 -1.38
N GLY A 188 -18.56 3.71 -0.65
CA GLY A 188 -17.85 2.43 -0.58
C GLY A 188 -18.71 1.33 0.03
N LEU A 189 -19.33 1.59 1.19
CA LEU A 189 -20.19 0.63 1.87
C LEU A 189 -21.42 0.26 1.02
N VAL A 190 -22.12 1.27 0.48
CA VAL A 190 -23.30 1.04 -0.38
C VAL A 190 -22.91 0.25 -1.62
N SER A 191 -21.78 0.56 -2.26
CA SER A 191 -21.29 -0.19 -3.41
C SER A 191 -21.11 -1.67 -3.09
N MET A 192 -20.51 -2.00 -1.93
CA MET A 192 -20.29 -3.39 -1.52
C MET A 192 -21.61 -4.09 -1.15
N LEU A 193 -22.53 -3.36 -0.50
CA LEU A 193 -23.86 -3.90 -0.17
C LEU A 193 -24.70 -4.20 -1.41
N VAL A 194 -24.65 -3.32 -2.42
CA VAL A 194 -25.32 -3.56 -3.72
C VAL A 194 -24.73 -4.76 -4.43
N VAL A 195 -23.41 -4.95 -4.27
CA VAL A 195 -22.63 -5.99 -4.94
C VAL A 195 -22.89 -7.37 -4.29
N TYR A 196 -22.73 -7.50 -3.00
CA TYR A 196 -22.73 -8.79 -2.30
C TYR A 196 -24.04 -9.08 -1.53
N GLY A 197 -24.92 -8.09 -1.38
CA GLY A 197 -26.15 -8.22 -0.59
C GLY A 197 -25.91 -8.37 0.91
N GLY A 198 -27.00 -8.66 1.65
CA GLY A 198 -26.96 -8.91 3.08
C GLY A 198 -26.96 -7.63 3.93
N TRP A 199 -27.93 -7.50 4.82
CA TRP A 199 -28.03 -6.38 5.78
C TRP A 199 -28.03 -6.88 7.23
N ASP A 200 -28.32 -8.18 7.43
CA ASP A 200 -28.55 -8.80 8.74
C ASP A 200 -27.31 -8.80 9.64
N PHE A 201 -26.12 -8.73 9.04
CA PHE A 201 -24.86 -8.69 9.77
C PHE A 201 -24.64 -7.37 10.54
N LEU A 202 -25.31 -6.26 10.20
CA LEU A 202 -25.07 -4.94 10.82
C LEU A 202 -25.31 -4.95 12.34
N ILE A 203 -26.24 -5.79 12.81
CA ILE A 203 -26.58 -5.90 14.23
C ILE A 203 -25.68 -6.93 14.94
N ALA A 204 -25.03 -7.83 14.20
CA ALA A 204 -24.20 -8.87 14.75
C ALA A 204 -22.92 -8.32 15.40
N PRO A 205 -22.32 -9.05 16.36
CA PRO A 205 -21.02 -8.70 16.92
C PRO A 205 -19.94 -8.68 15.85
N VAL A 206 -18.97 -7.74 15.97
CA VAL A 206 -17.83 -7.62 15.05
C VAL A 206 -17.01 -8.90 14.99
N GLN A 207 -16.97 -9.67 16.06
CA GLN A 207 -16.28 -10.96 16.17
C GLN A 207 -16.81 -12.03 15.18
N CYS A 208 -18.00 -11.82 14.59
CA CYS A 208 -18.51 -12.68 13.51
C CYS A 208 -17.77 -12.45 12.18
N LEU A 209 -16.96 -11.37 12.06
CA LEU A 209 -16.15 -11.11 10.88
C LEU A 209 -14.82 -11.86 10.97
N THR A 210 -14.41 -12.49 9.87
CA THR A 210 -13.19 -13.29 9.82
C THR A 210 -11.94 -12.47 10.20
N GLY A 211 -11.18 -12.97 11.19
CA GLY A 211 -9.95 -12.33 11.67
C GLY A 211 -10.16 -11.17 12.64
N TYR A 212 -11.34 -11.02 13.25
CA TYR A 212 -11.62 -10.04 14.32
C TYR A 212 -11.61 -10.64 15.73
N ASN A 213 -11.01 -11.82 15.93
CA ASN A 213 -10.79 -12.44 17.22
C ASN A 213 -9.94 -11.59 18.19
N ASN A 214 -9.10 -10.72 17.65
CA ASN A 214 -8.24 -9.81 18.43
C ASN A 214 -8.90 -8.46 18.73
N PHE A 215 -10.12 -8.23 18.27
CA PHE A 215 -10.87 -7.03 18.58
C PHE A 215 -11.67 -7.23 19.89
N THR A 216 -11.20 -6.64 20.98
CA THR A 216 -11.60 -6.93 22.36
C THR A 216 -12.86 -6.20 22.86
N TYR A 217 -13.62 -5.54 21.96
CA TYR A 217 -14.86 -4.86 22.32
C TYR A 217 -16.08 -5.60 21.73
N PRO A 218 -17.04 -6.05 22.56
CA PRO A 218 -18.24 -6.73 22.11
C PRO A 218 -19.28 -5.75 21.57
N ILE A 219 -19.01 -5.15 20.40
CA ILE A 219 -19.89 -4.17 19.74
C ILE A 219 -20.44 -4.71 18.43
N SER A 220 -21.56 -4.12 17.98
CA SER A 220 -22.13 -4.48 16.69
C SER A 220 -21.27 -3.98 15.52
N VAL A 221 -21.39 -4.66 14.37
CA VAL A 221 -20.71 -4.24 13.13
C VAL A 221 -21.06 -2.80 12.76
N MET A 222 -22.31 -2.38 12.94
CA MET A 222 -22.73 -0.99 12.66
C MET A 222 -22.00 0.01 13.55
N THR A 223 -21.89 -0.27 14.84
CA THR A 223 -21.12 0.57 15.79
C THR A 223 -19.65 0.61 15.43
N TYR A 224 -19.08 -0.52 15.03
CA TYR A 224 -17.70 -0.62 14.57
C TYR A 224 -17.46 0.23 13.32
N LEU A 225 -18.33 0.17 12.31
CA LEU A 225 -18.24 0.99 11.10
C LEU A 225 -18.30 2.48 11.42
N PHE A 226 -19.14 2.89 12.38
CA PHE A 226 -19.20 4.28 12.84
C PHE A 226 -17.89 4.71 13.55
N ILE A 227 -17.36 3.88 14.44
CA ILE A 227 -16.07 4.14 15.12
C ILE A 227 -14.94 4.23 14.08
N ARG A 228 -14.89 3.30 13.12
CA ARG A 228 -13.92 3.31 12.02
C ARG A 228 -14.02 4.62 11.20
N TYR A 229 -15.24 5.04 10.86
CA TYR A 229 -15.45 6.32 10.18
C TYR A 229 -14.90 7.50 10.98
N MET A 230 -15.15 7.55 12.30
CA MET A 230 -14.65 8.62 13.16
C MET A 230 -13.11 8.65 13.21
N ILE A 231 -12.48 7.49 13.31
CA ILE A 231 -11.02 7.36 13.31
C ILE A 231 -10.43 7.79 11.97
N ILE A 232 -10.99 7.33 10.84
CA ILE A 232 -10.56 7.73 9.50
C ILE A 232 -10.69 9.25 9.32
N SER A 233 -11.82 9.83 9.71
CA SER A 233 -12.06 11.27 9.61
C SER A 233 -11.07 12.08 10.45
N LEU A 234 -10.75 11.61 11.65
CA LEU A 234 -9.75 12.24 12.53
C LEU A 234 -8.34 12.21 11.90
N ILE A 235 -7.95 11.07 11.34
CA ILE A 235 -6.66 10.92 10.64
C ILE A 235 -6.60 11.86 9.44
N VAL A 236 -7.64 11.87 8.60
CA VAL A 236 -7.72 12.74 7.43
C VAL A 236 -7.65 14.21 7.84
N ILE A 237 -8.39 14.64 8.87
CA ILE A 237 -8.34 16.02 9.39
C ILE A 237 -6.92 16.38 9.82
N ALA A 238 -6.24 15.51 10.58
CA ALA A 238 -4.89 15.78 11.03
C ALA A 238 -3.94 15.99 9.83
N ILE A 239 -4.01 15.12 8.83
CA ILE A 239 -3.17 15.19 7.63
C ILE A 239 -3.48 16.45 6.79
N VAL A 240 -4.76 16.74 6.53
CA VAL A 240 -5.13 17.90 5.69
C VAL A 240 -4.85 19.22 6.36
N LEU A 241 -4.90 19.31 7.70
CA LEU A 241 -4.50 20.53 8.42
C LEU A 241 -2.98 20.73 8.35
N VAL A 242 -2.17 19.67 8.40
CA VAL A 242 -0.73 19.75 8.14
C VAL A 242 -0.46 20.19 6.70
N ILE A 243 -1.16 19.63 5.71
CA ILE A 243 -1.07 20.06 4.31
C ILE A 243 -1.45 21.54 4.17
N SER A 244 -2.55 21.96 4.80
CA SER A 244 -2.98 23.37 4.81
C SER A 244 -1.93 24.29 5.45
N LEU A 245 -1.23 23.82 6.50
CA LEU A 245 -0.12 24.54 7.12
C LEU A 245 1.05 24.73 6.13
N VAL A 246 1.39 23.70 5.35
CA VAL A 246 2.40 23.80 4.28
C VAL A 246 1.98 24.84 3.24
N PHE A 247 0.71 24.85 2.83
CA PHE A 247 0.17 25.85 1.91
C PHE A 247 0.18 27.26 2.54
N ALA A 248 -0.06 27.37 3.83
CA ALA A 248 0.00 28.65 4.55
C ALA A 248 1.44 29.22 4.60
N LEU A 249 2.43 28.38 4.77
CA LEU A 249 3.86 28.78 4.84
C LEU A 249 4.42 29.17 3.47
N CYS A 250 3.99 28.51 2.40
CA CYS A 250 4.48 28.78 1.07
C CYS A 250 3.77 29.99 0.44
N ARG A 251 4.53 30.81 -0.30
CA ARG A 251 3.96 31.99 -1.00
C ARG A 251 3.22 31.63 -2.28
N LYS A 252 3.60 30.55 -2.95
CA LYS A 252 3.01 30.07 -4.21
C LYS A 252 2.42 28.68 -4.03
N ARG A 253 1.23 28.44 -4.55
CA ARG A 253 0.51 27.16 -4.45
C ARG A 253 1.33 25.96 -4.97
N ILE A 254 2.02 26.15 -6.11
CA ILE A 254 2.83 25.07 -6.70
C ILE A 254 3.99 24.67 -5.79
N SER A 255 4.65 25.64 -5.13
CA SER A 255 5.72 25.32 -4.17
C SER A 255 5.19 24.51 -2.98
N SER A 256 3.94 24.73 -2.59
CA SER A 256 3.27 23.95 -1.54
C SER A 256 3.09 22.50 -1.96
N ILE A 257 2.60 22.24 -3.18
CA ILE A 257 2.42 20.87 -3.70
C ILE A 257 3.75 20.12 -3.73
N VAL A 258 4.81 20.78 -4.22
CA VAL A 258 6.14 20.17 -4.26
C VAL A 258 6.64 19.81 -2.86
N LEU A 259 6.45 20.72 -1.90
CA LEU A 259 6.86 20.47 -0.52
C LEU A 259 6.05 19.35 0.13
N VAL A 260 4.73 19.29 -0.11
CA VAL A 260 3.89 18.16 0.32
C VAL A 260 4.38 16.86 -0.28
N GLY A 261 4.73 16.84 -1.57
CA GLY A 261 5.29 15.67 -2.24
C GLY A 261 6.62 15.22 -1.61
N ILE A 262 7.52 16.15 -1.30
CA ILE A 262 8.79 15.85 -0.63
C ILE A 262 8.56 15.28 0.77
N ILE A 263 7.66 15.85 1.57
CA ILE A 263 7.34 15.37 2.91
C ILE A 263 6.74 13.97 2.84
N SER A 264 5.75 13.75 1.94
CA SER A 264 5.14 12.43 1.75
C SER A 264 6.16 11.38 1.31
N GLY A 265 7.11 11.78 0.48
CA GLY A 265 8.20 10.91 0.05
C GLY A 265 9.18 10.57 1.17
N ALA A 266 9.52 11.52 2.02
CA ALA A 266 10.36 11.29 3.18
C ALA A 266 9.69 10.33 4.19
N GLU A 267 8.38 10.49 4.42
CA GLU A 267 7.58 9.57 5.24
C GLU A 267 7.58 8.15 4.67
N ALA A 268 7.39 8.02 3.35
CA ALA A 268 7.42 6.75 2.67
C ALA A 268 8.80 6.06 2.76
N PHE A 269 9.87 6.83 2.57
CA PHE A 269 11.23 6.35 2.73
C PHE A 269 11.50 5.89 4.18
N ALA A 270 11.07 6.67 5.17
CA ALA A 270 11.21 6.32 6.57
C ALA A 270 10.44 5.02 6.91
N TYR A 271 9.22 4.87 6.40
CA TYR A 271 8.42 3.66 6.60
C TYR A 271 9.11 2.39 6.11
N GLN A 272 9.79 2.45 4.97
CA GLN A 272 10.51 1.30 4.40
C GLN A 272 11.76 0.94 5.18
N ASN A 273 12.53 1.95 5.60
CA ASN A 273 13.87 1.74 6.17
C ASN A 273 13.87 1.52 7.68
N ILE A 274 12.79 1.88 8.39
CA ILE A 274 12.72 1.65 9.84
C ILE A 274 12.28 0.20 10.11
N SER A 275 13.12 -0.56 10.85
CA SER A 275 12.80 -1.92 11.27
C SER A 275 11.72 -1.93 12.36
N MET A 276 10.81 -2.93 12.30
CA MET A 276 9.81 -3.18 13.36
C MET A 276 10.43 -3.67 14.68
N GLN A 277 11.65 -4.21 14.64
CA GLN A 277 12.37 -4.74 15.80
C GLN A 277 13.32 -3.70 16.45
N GLY A 278 13.55 -2.56 15.77
CA GLY A 278 14.48 -1.53 16.22
C GLY A 278 13.91 -0.60 17.30
N ARG A 279 14.81 0.21 17.92
CA ARG A 279 14.44 1.26 18.88
C ARG A 279 13.48 2.31 18.27
N LEU A 280 13.52 2.49 16.96
CA LEU A 280 12.71 3.46 16.23
C LEU A 280 11.34 2.90 15.79
N ARG A 281 10.94 1.71 16.24
CA ARG A 281 9.67 1.06 15.88
C ARG A 281 8.43 1.94 16.08
N ILE A 282 8.46 2.83 17.07
CA ILE A 282 7.35 3.76 17.36
C ILE A 282 7.16 4.72 16.18
N PHE A 283 8.24 5.26 15.60
CA PHE A 283 8.15 6.13 14.42
C PHE A 283 7.55 5.41 13.22
N LYS A 284 7.84 4.11 13.03
CA LYS A 284 7.19 3.31 11.99
C LYS A 284 5.70 3.11 12.27
N LYS A 285 5.31 2.88 13.53
CA LYS A 285 3.90 2.72 13.92
C LYS A 285 3.07 4.00 13.73
N ILE A 286 3.67 5.18 13.96
CA ILE A 286 3.01 6.50 13.84
C ILE A 286 3.16 7.08 12.42
N ASN A 287 3.97 6.47 11.56
CA ASN A 287 4.17 6.93 10.19
C ASN A 287 2.83 7.02 9.43
N ILE A 288 2.67 8.06 8.59
CA ILE A 288 1.43 8.34 7.85
C ILE A 288 0.95 7.11 7.07
N ILE A 289 1.85 6.35 6.43
CA ILE A 289 1.49 5.16 5.65
C ILE A 289 0.88 4.08 6.54
N ASN A 290 1.50 3.81 7.69
CA ASN A 290 0.96 2.83 8.64
C ASN A 290 -0.38 3.28 9.23
N VAL A 291 -0.50 4.57 9.54
CA VAL A 291 -1.71 5.19 10.10
C VAL A 291 -2.88 5.15 9.12
N MET A 292 -2.62 5.18 7.81
CA MET A 292 -3.65 5.07 6.77
C MET A 292 -4.21 3.65 6.62
N ASP A 293 -3.51 2.62 7.10
CA ASP A 293 -4.00 1.24 7.16
C ASP A 293 -4.85 1.01 8.43
N VAL A 294 -5.97 1.72 8.50
CA VAL A 294 -6.85 1.75 9.67
C VAL A 294 -7.44 0.37 9.97
N SER A 295 -7.78 -0.37 8.92
CA SER A 295 -8.34 -1.72 9.06
C SER A 295 -7.38 -2.67 9.77
N ASN A 296 -6.10 -2.63 9.45
CA ASN A 296 -5.09 -3.44 10.12
C ASN A 296 -4.83 -2.99 11.57
N ILE A 297 -4.85 -1.68 11.82
CA ILE A 297 -4.64 -1.14 13.17
C ILE A 297 -5.77 -1.55 14.09
N LEU A 298 -7.02 -1.49 13.63
CA LEU A 298 -8.19 -1.85 14.42
C LEU A 298 -8.31 -3.37 14.66
N ARG A 299 -7.84 -4.20 13.72
CA ARG A 299 -7.86 -5.68 13.83
C ARG A 299 -6.81 -6.23 14.79
N LYS A 300 -5.66 -5.54 14.91
CA LYS A 300 -4.55 -6.02 15.74
C LYS A 300 -4.71 -5.55 17.17
N TYR A 301 -4.56 -6.48 18.10
CA TYR A 301 -4.42 -6.16 19.52
C TYR A 301 -2.95 -5.76 19.78
N ASP A 302 -2.71 -4.47 19.95
CA ASP A 302 -1.36 -3.93 20.21
C ASP A 302 -1.43 -2.86 21.30
N ASN A 303 -0.62 -3.01 22.33
CA ASN A 303 -0.51 -2.07 23.44
C ASN A 303 0.87 -1.42 23.45
N ILE A 304 0.92 -0.15 23.81
CA ILE A 304 2.15 0.61 24.03
C ILE A 304 2.21 1.02 25.50
N MET A 305 3.36 0.84 26.10
CA MET A 305 3.60 1.31 27.47
C MET A 305 3.87 2.81 27.46
N ILE A 306 3.04 3.58 28.15
CA ILE A 306 3.20 5.02 28.36
C ILE A 306 3.24 5.27 29.87
N ALA A 307 4.37 5.73 30.38
CA ALA A 307 4.57 6.00 31.82
C ALA A 307 4.15 4.82 32.73
N GLY A 308 4.46 3.58 32.32
CA GLY A 308 4.14 2.36 33.08
C GLY A 308 2.71 1.85 32.95
N VAL A 309 1.87 2.53 32.14
CA VAL A 309 0.48 2.11 31.85
C VAL A 309 0.36 1.57 30.42
N PRO A 310 -0.20 0.36 30.23
CA PRO A 310 -0.42 -0.18 28.89
C PRO A 310 -1.64 0.48 28.25
N VAL A 311 -1.42 1.23 27.16
CA VAL A 311 -2.46 1.93 26.37
C VAL A 311 -2.60 1.27 25.02
N SER A 312 -3.84 1.07 24.55
CA SER A 312 -4.11 0.55 23.21
C SER A 312 -3.51 1.45 22.13
N MET A 313 -2.89 0.87 21.11
CA MET A 313 -2.32 1.58 19.96
C MET A 313 -3.34 2.51 19.28
N VAL A 314 -4.60 2.10 19.19
CA VAL A 314 -5.69 2.91 18.63
C VAL A 314 -5.87 4.22 19.41
N ASN A 315 -5.88 4.14 20.74
CA ASN A 315 -6.05 5.32 21.60
C ASN A 315 -4.85 6.27 21.49
N VAL A 316 -3.64 5.72 21.41
CA VAL A 316 -2.41 6.51 21.21
C VAL A 316 -2.47 7.24 19.87
N LEU A 317 -2.89 6.54 18.82
CA LEU A 317 -3.05 7.12 17.49
C LEU A 317 -4.07 8.25 17.46
N CYS A 318 -5.25 8.05 18.05
CA CYS A 318 -6.27 9.08 18.15
C CYS A 318 -5.75 10.31 18.90
N MET A 319 -5.05 10.10 20.03
CA MET A 319 -4.45 11.19 20.81
C MET A 319 -3.43 11.98 19.99
N VAL A 320 -2.52 11.30 19.28
CA VAL A 320 -1.52 11.94 18.42
C VAL A 320 -2.19 12.73 17.30
N CYS A 321 -3.20 12.18 16.64
CA CYS A 321 -3.94 12.88 15.58
C CYS A 321 -4.65 14.13 16.10
N ILE A 322 -5.27 14.07 17.29
CA ILE A 322 -5.91 15.22 17.93
C ILE A 322 -4.86 16.31 18.22
N ILE A 323 -3.72 15.93 18.81
CA ILE A 323 -2.64 16.87 19.12
C ILE A 323 -2.13 17.55 17.85
N ILE A 324 -1.86 16.78 16.79
CA ILE A 324 -1.41 17.31 15.50
C ILE A 324 -2.45 18.25 14.91
N ALA A 325 -3.74 17.89 14.91
CA ALA A 325 -4.80 18.71 14.38
C ALA A 325 -4.94 20.05 15.13
N VAL A 326 -4.91 20.00 16.47
CA VAL A 326 -5.00 21.20 17.33
C VAL A 326 -3.79 22.11 17.13
N ILE A 327 -2.59 21.56 17.17
CA ILE A 327 -1.36 22.33 16.95
C ILE A 327 -1.39 22.97 15.54
N SER A 328 -1.73 22.23 14.50
CA SER A 328 -1.81 22.74 13.14
C SER A 328 -2.84 23.85 13.01
N ALA A 329 -4.01 23.72 13.62
CA ALA A 329 -5.05 24.75 13.61
C ALA A 329 -4.60 26.05 14.33
N ILE A 330 -3.93 25.93 15.49
CA ILE A 330 -3.37 27.06 16.20
C ILE A 330 -2.30 27.76 15.35
N PHE A 331 -1.37 27.01 14.75
CA PHE A 331 -0.34 27.57 13.90
C PHE A 331 -0.94 28.27 12.66
N LEU A 332 -1.96 27.70 12.02
CA LEU A 332 -2.67 28.33 10.90
C LEU A 332 -3.28 29.67 11.30
N ALA A 333 -3.93 29.75 12.46
CA ALA A 333 -4.50 31.00 12.98
C ALA A 333 -3.40 32.04 13.26
N LEU A 334 -2.27 31.65 13.87
CA LEU A 334 -1.14 32.53 14.16
C LEU A 334 -0.45 33.02 12.88
N LEU A 335 -0.26 32.14 11.90
CA LEU A 335 0.32 32.50 10.60
C LEU A 335 -0.53 33.53 9.85
N GLY A 336 -1.87 33.47 9.98
CA GLY A 336 -2.76 34.50 9.44
C GLY A 336 -2.47 35.91 9.98
N LYS A 337 -1.87 36.03 11.18
CA LYS A 337 -1.43 37.31 11.76
C LYS A 337 -0.03 37.73 11.32
N VAL A 338 0.88 36.76 11.19
CA VAL A 338 2.34 37.01 11.04
C VAL A 338 2.75 37.17 9.58
N ILE A 339 2.22 36.32 8.69
CA ILE A 339 2.63 36.32 7.28
C ILE A 339 1.98 37.50 6.54
N ARG A 340 2.84 38.43 6.09
CA ARG A 340 2.40 39.61 5.33
C ARG A 340 2.59 39.39 3.82
N PRO A 341 1.66 39.84 2.98
CA PRO A 341 1.85 39.93 1.55
C PRO A 341 2.95 40.96 1.26
N GLY A 342 4.13 40.53 0.82
CA GLY A 342 5.24 41.46 0.54
C GLY A 342 6.05 41.05 -0.68
N ARG A 343 6.48 42.05 -1.44
CA ARG A 343 7.44 41.93 -2.55
C ARG A 343 8.86 41.91 -1.95
N SER A 344 9.35 40.84 -1.41
CA SER A 344 10.79 40.70 -1.21
C SER A 344 11.28 39.62 -2.19
N ALA A 345 11.86 40.08 -3.30
CA ALA A 345 12.78 39.26 -4.04
C ALA A 345 13.99 39.05 -3.12
N GLY A 346 13.98 37.98 -2.31
CA GLY A 346 15.18 37.57 -1.57
C GLY A 346 16.33 37.30 -2.55
N PHE A 347 17.55 37.17 -2.02
CA PHE A 347 18.75 36.89 -2.80
C PHE A 347 18.56 35.83 -3.90
N ILE A 348 17.80 34.77 -3.56
CA ILE A 348 17.41 33.68 -4.50
C ILE A 348 16.52 34.20 -5.64
N GLY A 349 15.58 35.11 -5.36
CA GLY A 349 14.71 35.70 -6.38
C GLY A 349 15.47 36.55 -7.38
N LYS A 350 16.43 37.37 -6.92
CA LYS A 350 17.31 38.16 -7.79
C LYS A 350 18.25 37.28 -8.62
N MET A 351 18.73 36.17 -8.05
CA MET A 351 19.54 35.20 -8.75
C MET A 351 18.77 34.47 -9.87
N ILE A 352 17.52 34.08 -9.59
CA ILE A 352 16.62 33.46 -10.56
C ILE A 352 16.26 34.44 -11.69
N GLU A 353 16.05 35.73 -11.38
CA GLU A 353 15.76 36.77 -12.35
C GLU A 353 16.96 37.01 -13.30
N LYS A 354 18.18 37.03 -12.75
CA LYS A 354 19.42 37.16 -13.53
C LYS A 354 19.67 35.95 -14.45
N ILE A 355 19.39 34.74 -13.95
CA ILE A 355 19.46 33.51 -14.76
C ILE A 355 18.36 33.54 -15.83
N GLY A 356 17.14 34.02 -15.50
CA GLY A 356 16.02 34.15 -16.43
C GLY A 356 16.33 35.03 -17.64
N HIS A 357 17.01 36.17 -17.44
CA HIS A 357 17.47 37.04 -18.55
C HIS A 357 18.52 36.38 -19.45
N GLY A 358 19.44 35.60 -18.89
CA GLY A 358 20.42 34.81 -19.65
C GLY A 358 19.72 33.75 -20.52
N VAL A 359 18.78 33.03 -19.93
CA VAL A 359 18.03 31.97 -20.59
C VAL A 359 17.12 32.54 -21.71
N GLN A 360 16.46 33.70 -21.51
CA GLN A 360 15.67 34.35 -22.55
C GLN A 360 16.48 34.71 -23.79
N ARG A 361 17.76 35.12 -23.61
CA ARG A 361 18.67 35.45 -24.72
C ARG A 361 19.04 34.21 -25.54
N ILE A 362 19.17 33.04 -24.89
CA ILE A 362 19.42 31.76 -25.57
C ILE A 362 18.14 31.28 -26.28
N LEU A 363 17.00 31.36 -25.61
CA LEU A 363 15.69 30.95 -26.14
C LEU A 363 15.29 31.74 -27.40
N SER A 364 15.64 33.03 -27.48
CA SER A 364 15.30 33.85 -28.66
C SER A 364 15.88 33.28 -29.95
N ARG A 365 17.04 32.56 -29.87
CA ARG A 365 17.76 31.96 -31.00
C ARG A 365 17.32 30.54 -31.36
N LEU A 366 16.51 29.87 -30.49
CA LEU A 366 16.09 28.47 -30.73
C LEU A 366 14.91 28.38 -31.71
N PRO A 367 14.81 27.27 -32.47
CA PRO A 367 13.62 26.95 -33.27
C PRO A 367 12.36 26.93 -32.42
N HIS A 368 11.20 27.16 -33.06
CA HIS A 368 9.90 27.29 -32.40
C HIS A 368 9.53 26.07 -31.51
N PHE A 369 9.82 24.87 -31.99
CA PHE A 369 9.61 23.63 -31.24
C PHE A 369 10.31 23.64 -29.85
N TRP A 370 11.57 24.05 -29.78
CA TRP A 370 12.31 24.11 -28.51
C TRP A 370 11.79 25.19 -27.56
N LYS A 371 11.16 26.25 -28.10
CA LYS A 371 10.47 27.27 -27.31
C LYS A 371 9.24 26.69 -26.62
N GLU A 372 8.46 25.87 -27.33
CA GLU A 372 7.32 25.16 -26.77
C GLU A 372 7.76 24.13 -25.71
N MET A 373 8.80 23.33 -25.98
CA MET A 373 9.39 22.42 -25.00
C MET A 373 9.83 23.15 -23.72
N TYR A 374 10.45 24.32 -23.87
CA TYR A 374 10.80 25.15 -22.72
C TYR A 374 9.57 25.65 -21.95
N LYS A 375 8.49 26.03 -22.63
CA LYS A 375 7.24 26.42 -21.97
C LYS A 375 6.69 25.26 -21.13
N PHE A 376 6.61 24.07 -21.69
CA PHE A 376 6.14 22.89 -20.96
C PHE A 376 7.03 22.53 -19.76
N LEU A 377 8.34 22.50 -19.94
CA LEU A 377 9.27 22.06 -18.90
C LEU A 377 9.49 23.13 -17.83
N ILE A 378 9.75 24.38 -18.24
CA ILE A 378 10.20 25.42 -17.31
C ILE A 378 9.06 26.37 -16.94
N THR A 379 8.34 26.94 -17.92
CA THR A 379 7.30 27.94 -17.66
C THR A 379 6.07 27.31 -16.96
N ALA A 380 5.60 26.18 -17.47
CA ALA A 380 4.55 25.36 -16.84
C ALA A 380 5.09 24.49 -15.68
N ARG A 381 6.40 24.57 -15.39
CA ARG A 381 7.08 23.79 -14.32
C ARG A 381 6.88 22.28 -14.45
N GLY A 382 6.78 21.77 -15.68
CA GLY A 382 6.62 20.36 -15.98
C GLY A 382 7.76 19.50 -15.44
N TRP A 383 8.98 20.04 -15.34
CA TRP A 383 10.10 19.33 -14.73
C TRP A 383 9.82 18.89 -13.29
N ILE A 384 9.03 19.68 -12.50
CA ILE A 384 8.64 19.33 -11.13
C ILE A 384 7.71 18.11 -11.15
N VAL A 385 6.73 18.12 -12.07
CA VAL A 385 5.79 17.01 -12.22
C VAL A 385 6.55 15.73 -12.62
N ILE A 386 7.50 15.84 -13.55
CA ILE A 386 8.34 14.71 -13.96
C ILE A 386 9.16 14.19 -12.78
N CYS A 387 9.79 15.06 -11.99
CA CYS A 387 10.53 14.66 -10.79
C CYS A 387 9.63 13.92 -9.77
N VAL A 388 8.39 14.38 -9.56
CA VAL A 388 7.42 13.71 -8.68
C VAL A 388 7.06 12.34 -9.24
N VAL A 389 6.81 12.21 -10.54
CA VAL A 389 6.50 10.92 -11.18
C VAL A 389 7.69 9.96 -11.07
N VAL A 390 8.92 10.43 -11.32
CA VAL A 390 10.15 9.65 -11.13
C VAL A 390 10.27 9.17 -9.69
N PHE A 391 10.04 10.05 -8.73
CA PHE A 391 10.09 9.70 -7.31
C PHE A 391 9.06 8.63 -6.94
N ILE A 392 7.80 8.79 -7.39
CA ILE A 392 6.73 7.80 -7.18
C ILE A 392 7.09 6.47 -7.85
N THR A 393 7.70 6.49 -9.04
CA THR A 393 8.15 5.27 -9.72
C THR A 393 9.22 4.54 -8.92
N ILE A 394 10.23 5.25 -8.42
CA ILE A 394 11.26 4.68 -7.55
C ILE A 394 10.63 4.09 -6.29
N PHE A 395 9.65 4.78 -5.71
CA PHE A 395 8.92 4.32 -4.53
C PHE A 395 8.14 3.04 -4.80
N ILE A 396 7.36 2.99 -5.89
CA ILE A 396 6.59 1.79 -6.29
C ILE A 396 7.53 0.61 -6.52
N CYS A 397 8.62 0.81 -7.27
CA CYS A 397 9.58 -0.24 -7.57
C CYS A 397 10.28 -0.76 -6.30
N ASN A 398 10.62 0.10 -5.35
CA ASN A 398 11.23 -0.31 -4.09
C ASN A 398 10.25 -1.05 -3.16
N ASN A 399 8.97 -0.66 -3.15
CA ASN A 399 7.94 -1.31 -2.33
C ASN A 399 7.59 -2.71 -2.82
N GLN A 400 7.73 -2.98 -4.10
CA GLN A 400 7.45 -4.28 -4.68
C GLN A 400 8.64 -5.24 -4.68
N LYS A 401 9.76 -4.83 -4.09
CA LYS A 401 10.85 -5.76 -3.80
C LYS A 401 10.37 -6.79 -2.80
N ILE A 402 10.48 -8.06 -3.17
CA ILE A 402 10.18 -9.15 -2.25
C ILE A 402 11.24 -9.09 -1.14
N ALA A 403 10.80 -9.08 0.12
CA ALA A 403 11.70 -9.31 1.23
C ALA A 403 12.05 -10.80 1.19
N TYR A 404 13.29 -11.11 0.83
CA TYR A 404 13.77 -12.48 0.82
C TYR A 404 13.82 -13.02 2.25
N SER A 405 13.21 -14.18 2.46
CA SER A 405 13.54 -15.03 3.60
C SER A 405 15.00 -15.51 3.48
N GLU A 406 15.59 -16.00 4.56
CA GLU A 406 16.94 -16.55 4.48
C GLU A 406 17.04 -17.74 3.52
N ASP A 407 15.98 -18.55 3.45
CA ASP A 407 15.88 -19.67 2.52
C ASP A 407 15.82 -19.23 1.05
N GLU A 408 15.16 -18.10 0.78
CA GLU A 408 15.11 -17.50 -0.56
C GLU A 408 16.44 -16.90 -1.00
N LYS A 409 17.20 -16.31 -0.09
CA LYS A 409 18.56 -15.82 -0.37
C LYS A 409 19.49 -16.98 -0.72
N LYS A 410 19.43 -18.07 0.05
CA LYS A 410 20.21 -19.29 -0.23
C LYS A 410 19.86 -19.88 -1.61
N ARG A 411 18.56 -19.85 -1.99
CA ARG A 411 18.16 -20.29 -3.32
C ARG A 411 18.79 -19.45 -4.44
N ASP A 412 18.77 -18.13 -4.31
CA ASP A 412 19.39 -17.27 -5.30
C ASP A 412 20.93 -17.43 -5.34
N GLU A 413 21.57 -17.69 -4.20
CA GLU A 413 23.00 -18.03 -4.13
C GLU A 413 23.29 -19.33 -4.88
N TYR A 414 22.44 -20.36 -4.74
CA TYR A 414 22.58 -21.60 -5.49
C TYR A 414 22.41 -21.40 -7.00
N TYR A 415 21.46 -20.56 -7.45
CA TYR A 415 21.36 -20.22 -8.87
C TYR A 415 22.60 -19.48 -9.40
N GLN A 416 23.24 -18.65 -8.57
CA GLN A 416 24.49 -17.99 -8.95
C GLN A 416 25.66 -18.96 -9.01
N GLN A 417 25.69 -19.96 -8.12
CA GLN A 417 26.80 -20.90 -8.01
C GLN A 417 26.69 -22.07 -8.99
N TYR A 418 25.49 -22.59 -9.22
CA TYR A 418 25.26 -23.81 -9.98
C TYR A 418 24.38 -23.62 -11.23
N GLY A 419 23.86 -22.40 -11.45
CA GLY A 419 23.05 -22.08 -12.62
C GLY A 419 23.91 -21.89 -13.86
N GLY A 420 23.29 -21.99 -15.02
CA GLY A 420 23.95 -21.80 -16.31
C GLY A 420 23.66 -22.95 -17.28
N ARG A 421 24.58 -23.18 -18.22
CA ARG A 421 24.51 -24.30 -19.17
C ARG A 421 24.89 -25.63 -18.54
N ASP A 422 25.85 -25.60 -17.60
CA ASP A 422 26.28 -26.78 -16.83
C ASP A 422 25.61 -26.72 -15.46
N TYR A 423 24.59 -27.55 -15.29
CA TYR A 423 23.82 -27.69 -14.05
C TYR A 423 24.12 -29.00 -13.30
N SER A 424 25.25 -29.66 -13.60
CA SER A 424 25.69 -30.88 -12.93
C SER A 424 25.85 -30.68 -11.42
N GLY A 425 26.26 -29.49 -10.99
CA GLY A 425 26.34 -29.09 -9.58
C GLY A 425 25.00 -29.11 -8.86
N PHE A 426 23.91 -28.78 -9.52
CA PHE A 426 22.56 -28.89 -8.93
C PHE A 426 22.16 -30.35 -8.76
N THR A 427 22.44 -31.20 -9.74
CA THR A 427 22.12 -32.65 -9.65
C THR A 427 22.81 -33.28 -8.45
N SER A 428 24.10 -33.04 -8.28
CA SER A 428 24.86 -33.55 -7.12
C SER A 428 24.35 -33.01 -5.78
N LEU A 429 23.93 -31.73 -5.74
CA LEU A 429 23.37 -31.12 -4.53
C LEU A 429 22.01 -31.73 -4.17
N ILE A 430 21.15 -31.98 -5.17
CA ILE A 430 19.86 -32.63 -4.97
C ILE A 430 20.04 -34.05 -4.43
N GLU A 431 20.94 -34.84 -5.04
CA GLU A 431 21.28 -36.20 -4.56
C GLU A 431 21.79 -36.19 -3.11
N GLN A 432 22.64 -35.22 -2.77
CA GLN A 432 23.11 -35.05 -1.40
C GLN A 432 21.94 -34.76 -0.44
N ARG A 433 21.03 -33.88 -0.78
CA ARG A 433 19.85 -33.54 0.06
C ARG A 433 18.89 -34.72 0.19
N GLN A 434 18.71 -35.52 -0.86
CA GLN A 434 17.93 -36.75 -0.78
C GLN A 434 18.58 -37.75 0.21
N ASN A 435 19.88 -37.91 0.16
CA ASN A 435 20.59 -38.76 1.10
C ASN A 435 20.49 -38.24 2.55
N ASP A 436 20.56 -36.90 2.77
CA ASP A 436 20.36 -36.28 4.10
C ASP A 436 18.98 -36.65 4.68
N VAL A 437 17.93 -36.67 3.85
CA VAL A 437 16.57 -37.05 4.26
C VAL A 437 16.50 -38.52 4.60
N TYR A 438 17.09 -39.40 3.77
CA TYR A 438 17.15 -40.84 4.05
C TYR A 438 17.88 -41.15 5.35
N GLU A 439 19.02 -40.50 5.61
CA GLU A 439 19.73 -40.64 6.87
C GLU A 439 18.94 -40.14 8.08
N ALA A 440 18.26 -38.97 7.96
CA ALA A 440 17.45 -38.43 9.03
C ALA A 440 16.25 -39.34 9.35
N GLN A 441 15.63 -39.93 8.31
CA GLN A 441 14.55 -40.90 8.47
C GLN A 441 15.02 -42.16 9.19
N ALA A 442 16.14 -42.73 8.76
CA ALA A 442 16.73 -43.94 9.40
C ALA A 442 17.07 -43.69 10.88
N LYS A 443 17.61 -42.52 11.20
CA LYS A 443 17.88 -42.10 12.59
C LYS A 443 16.62 -41.98 13.43
N LEU A 444 15.54 -41.43 12.85
CA LEU A 444 14.23 -41.31 13.53
C LEU A 444 13.63 -42.71 13.79
N ASP A 445 13.67 -43.60 12.81
CA ASP A 445 13.13 -44.96 12.95
C ASP A 445 13.87 -45.73 14.03
N ALA A 446 15.22 -45.66 14.07
CA ALA A 446 16.03 -46.22 15.15
C ALA A 446 15.71 -45.60 16.53
N ALA A 447 15.50 -44.28 16.59
CA ALA A 447 15.14 -43.60 17.84
C ALA A 447 13.73 -44.00 18.33
N ARG A 448 12.78 -44.26 17.44
CA ARG A 448 11.44 -44.76 17.78
C ARG A 448 11.51 -46.17 18.38
N GLU A 449 12.34 -47.07 17.81
CA GLU A 449 12.55 -48.39 18.37
C GLU A 449 13.18 -48.34 19.78
N GLN A 450 14.12 -47.41 20.02
CA GLN A 450 14.71 -47.18 21.34
C GLN A 450 13.71 -46.61 22.35
N TYR A 451 12.82 -45.72 21.91
CA TYR A 451 11.72 -45.18 22.71
C TYR A 451 10.74 -46.30 23.13
N GLU A 452 10.35 -47.19 22.21
CA GLU A 452 9.49 -48.36 22.50
C GLU A 452 10.13 -49.31 23.51
N ARG A 453 11.48 -49.39 23.53
CA ARG A 453 12.24 -50.16 24.52
C ARG A 453 12.43 -49.40 25.85
N GLY A 454 11.98 -48.15 25.95
CA GLY A 454 12.13 -47.32 27.16
C GLY A 454 13.53 -46.76 27.37
N GLU A 455 14.40 -46.78 26.35
CA GLU A 455 15.79 -46.32 26.40
C GLU A 455 15.92 -44.79 26.12
N LEU A 456 14.95 -44.20 25.44
CA LEU A 456 14.91 -42.77 25.10
C LEU A 456 13.68 -42.09 25.65
N SER A 457 13.77 -40.77 25.89
CA SER A 457 12.63 -39.91 26.27
C SER A 457 11.85 -39.39 25.06
N GLU A 458 10.61 -38.94 25.25
CA GLU A 458 9.78 -38.29 24.22
C GLU A 458 10.46 -37.02 23.66
N ASP A 459 11.17 -36.29 24.51
CA ASP A 459 11.91 -35.09 24.12
C ASP A 459 13.08 -35.43 23.17
N ASP A 460 13.74 -36.58 23.36
CA ASP A 460 14.82 -36.99 22.47
C ASP A 460 14.29 -37.43 21.10
N VAL A 461 13.17 -38.15 21.05
CA VAL A 461 12.51 -38.50 19.77
C VAL A 461 12.07 -37.25 19.03
N SER A 462 11.56 -36.26 19.74
CA SER A 462 11.14 -34.97 19.15
C SER A 462 12.29 -34.23 18.44
N ARG A 463 13.55 -34.38 18.91
CA ARG A 463 14.72 -33.82 18.21
C ARG A 463 14.98 -34.52 16.87
N TYR A 464 14.81 -35.82 16.78
CA TYR A 464 14.96 -36.55 15.51
C TYR A 464 13.84 -36.21 14.53
N VAL A 465 12.60 -36.01 15.02
CA VAL A 465 11.49 -35.52 14.20
C VAL A 465 11.82 -34.14 13.63
N TYR A 466 12.36 -33.23 14.47
CA TYR A 466 12.77 -31.91 14.03
C TYR A 466 13.88 -31.96 12.97
N ASN A 467 14.88 -32.81 13.15
CA ASN A 467 15.96 -32.98 12.18
C ASN A 467 15.45 -33.52 10.82
N LEU A 468 14.50 -34.45 10.83
CA LEU A 468 13.85 -34.93 9.60
C LEU A 468 13.03 -33.81 8.94
N MET A 469 12.27 -33.05 9.71
CA MET A 469 11.50 -31.92 9.17
C MET A 469 12.42 -30.87 8.54
N ASP A 470 13.57 -30.57 9.14
CA ASP A 470 14.55 -29.62 8.59
C ASP A 470 15.21 -30.16 7.31
N ALA A 471 15.60 -31.42 7.27
CA ALA A 471 16.14 -32.06 6.07
C ALA A 471 15.11 -32.10 4.93
N THR A 472 13.87 -32.47 5.23
CA THR A 472 12.77 -32.46 4.25
C THR A 472 12.50 -31.05 3.72
N ARG A 473 12.45 -30.03 4.58
CA ARG A 473 12.28 -28.63 4.18
C ARG A 473 13.41 -28.17 3.24
N LEU A 474 14.65 -28.59 3.50
CA LEU A 474 15.78 -28.26 2.63
C LEU A 474 15.66 -28.93 1.26
N LEU A 475 15.16 -30.16 1.19
CA LEU A 475 14.88 -30.84 -0.09
C LEU A 475 13.67 -30.21 -0.82
N ASP A 476 12.60 -29.88 -0.12
CA ASP A 476 11.43 -29.20 -0.70
C ASP A 476 11.82 -27.86 -1.34
N ASN A 477 12.77 -27.16 -0.72
CA ASN A 477 13.33 -25.94 -1.29
C ASN A 477 14.08 -26.18 -2.62
N MET A 478 14.44 -27.42 -2.97
CA MET A 478 15.06 -27.80 -4.24
C MET A 478 14.05 -28.18 -5.33
N SER A 479 12.75 -28.29 -5.01
CA SER A 479 11.71 -28.71 -5.97
C SER A 479 11.62 -27.80 -7.20
N GLU A 480 11.82 -26.49 -7.03
CA GLU A 480 11.84 -25.51 -8.12
C GLU A 480 13.00 -25.77 -9.11
N TYR A 481 14.19 -26.14 -8.59
CA TYR A 481 15.35 -26.47 -9.43
C TYR A 481 15.13 -27.77 -10.19
N MET A 482 14.56 -28.78 -9.54
CA MET A 482 14.24 -30.07 -10.17
C MET A 482 13.31 -29.88 -11.35
N GLN A 483 12.22 -29.12 -11.18
CA GLN A 483 11.29 -28.81 -12.25
C GLN A 483 11.95 -28.04 -13.40
N GLN A 484 12.85 -27.12 -13.09
CA GLN A 484 13.53 -26.35 -14.10
C GLN A 484 14.58 -27.16 -14.87
N ILE A 485 15.32 -28.03 -14.19
CA ILE A 485 16.28 -28.95 -14.83
C ILE A 485 15.53 -29.91 -15.75
N GLU A 486 14.41 -30.47 -15.29
CA GLU A 486 13.57 -31.35 -16.11
C GLU A 486 13.05 -30.61 -17.35
N TYR A 487 12.56 -29.39 -17.20
CA TYR A 487 12.09 -28.56 -18.31
C TYR A 487 13.21 -28.25 -19.32
N VAL A 488 14.40 -27.88 -18.84
CA VAL A 488 15.56 -27.59 -19.70
C VAL A 488 16.04 -28.84 -20.43
N SER A 489 16.02 -30.00 -19.78
CA SER A 489 16.38 -31.28 -20.41
C SER A 489 15.38 -31.68 -21.51
N GLN A 490 14.07 -31.47 -21.27
CA GLN A 490 13.02 -31.70 -22.27
C GLN A 490 13.19 -30.79 -23.50
N ILE A 491 13.52 -29.50 -23.30
CA ILE A 491 13.80 -28.57 -24.41
C ILE A 491 15.02 -29.04 -25.22
N LYS A 492 16.05 -29.50 -24.56
CA LYS A 492 17.25 -30.02 -25.22
C LYS A 492 16.95 -31.26 -26.06
N GLU A 493 16.18 -32.20 -25.51
CA GLU A 493 15.77 -33.41 -26.24
C GLU A 493 14.82 -33.10 -27.41
N GLN A 494 13.86 -32.19 -27.22
CA GLN A 494 12.82 -31.94 -28.22
C GLN A 494 13.27 -30.99 -29.34
N TYR A 495 14.09 -29.99 -29.00
CA TYR A 495 14.45 -28.90 -29.91
C TYR A 495 15.95 -28.81 -30.21
N GLY A 496 16.80 -29.56 -29.51
CA GLY A 496 18.25 -29.48 -29.63
C GLY A 496 18.86 -28.16 -29.12
N ILE A 497 18.11 -27.39 -28.29
CA ILE A 497 18.52 -26.09 -27.79
C ILE A 497 19.12 -26.25 -26.40
N ASP A 498 20.37 -25.79 -26.21
CA ASP A 498 20.99 -25.73 -24.91
C ASP A 498 20.43 -24.52 -24.13
N ALA A 499 19.39 -24.75 -23.33
CA ALA A 499 18.78 -23.74 -22.47
C ALA A 499 19.57 -23.58 -21.14
N TYR A 500 19.32 -22.49 -20.43
CA TYR A 500 19.99 -22.16 -19.18
C TYR A 500 19.09 -22.40 -17.97
N VAL A 501 19.66 -22.95 -16.89
CA VAL A 501 19.02 -22.99 -15.58
C VAL A 501 19.32 -21.68 -14.86
N MET A 502 18.27 -20.86 -14.58
CA MET A 502 18.43 -19.56 -13.95
C MET A 502 17.23 -19.20 -13.06
N SER A 503 17.42 -18.28 -12.13
CA SER A 503 16.32 -17.77 -11.31
C SER A 503 15.27 -17.04 -12.18
N GLN A 504 14.05 -17.60 -12.26
CA GLN A 504 12.94 -17.00 -13.03
C GLN A 504 12.30 -15.82 -12.30
N ARG A 505 12.49 -15.69 -10.99
CA ARG A 505 11.81 -14.72 -10.14
C ARG A 505 12.01 -13.27 -10.57
N GLY A 506 13.24 -12.91 -10.94
CA GLY A 506 13.54 -11.57 -11.41
C GLY A 506 12.83 -11.25 -12.73
N TYR A 507 12.80 -12.20 -13.63
CA TYR A 507 12.13 -12.08 -14.93
C TYR A 507 10.61 -12.00 -14.76
N ASP A 508 10.02 -12.80 -13.88
CA ASP A 508 8.59 -12.76 -13.57
C ASP A 508 8.18 -11.42 -12.95
N GLN A 509 9.04 -10.82 -12.15
CA GLN A 509 8.79 -9.48 -11.59
C GLN A 509 8.87 -8.36 -12.63
N ILE A 510 9.55 -8.56 -13.74
CA ILE A 510 9.67 -7.56 -14.82
C ILE A 510 8.67 -7.84 -15.94
N PHE A 511 8.58 -9.08 -16.40
CA PHE A 511 7.80 -9.47 -17.60
C PHE A 511 6.51 -10.21 -17.26
N GLY A 512 6.37 -10.76 -16.06
CA GLY A 512 5.16 -11.43 -15.59
C GLY A 512 4.02 -10.47 -15.26
N SER A 513 2.90 -11.01 -14.80
CA SER A 513 1.67 -10.26 -14.49
C SER A 513 1.88 -9.13 -13.47
N LYS A 514 2.72 -9.36 -12.45
CA LYS A 514 3.07 -8.34 -11.46
C LYS A 514 3.84 -7.17 -12.07
N GLY A 515 4.76 -7.45 -13.00
CA GLY A 515 5.48 -6.44 -13.76
C GLY A 515 4.56 -5.62 -14.66
N ALA A 516 3.62 -6.29 -15.34
CA ALA A 516 2.63 -5.63 -16.19
C ALA A 516 1.74 -4.67 -15.40
N THR A 517 1.22 -5.10 -14.24
CA THR A 517 0.39 -4.26 -13.35
C THR A 517 1.17 -3.04 -12.85
N ARG A 518 2.43 -3.22 -12.45
CA ARG A 518 3.29 -2.12 -12.02
C ARG A 518 3.52 -1.10 -13.13
N LYS A 519 3.85 -1.55 -14.35
CA LYS A 519 4.04 -0.70 -15.53
C LYS A 519 2.78 0.08 -15.86
N LEU A 520 1.62 -0.58 -15.83
CA LEU A 520 0.33 0.08 -16.04
C LEU A 520 0.11 1.21 -15.04
N LEU A 521 0.36 0.98 -13.75
CA LEU A 521 0.23 1.99 -12.70
C LEU A 521 1.16 3.19 -12.95
N ILE A 522 2.42 2.92 -13.27
CA ILE A 522 3.42 3.97 -13.57
C ILE A 522 2.99 4.83 -14.76
N TYR A 523 2.50 4.20 -15.83
CA TYR A 523 2.07 4.94 -17.02
C TYR A 523 0.76 5.70 -16.82
N ILE A 524 -0.16 5.21 -15.98
CA ILE A 524 -1.35 5.98 -15.57
C ILE A 524 -0.91 7.25 -14.82
N ILE A 525 0.01 7.14 -13.89
CA ILE A 525 0.54 8.28 -13.12
C ILE A 525 1.25 9.28 -14.05
N LEU A 526 2.04 8.80 -15.00
CA LEU A 526 2.65 9.63 -16.03
C LEU A 526 1.59 10.36 -16.87
N GLY A 527 0.52 9.66 -17.28
CA GLY A 527 -0.59 10.25 -18.03
C GLY A 527 -1.24 11.41 -17.27
N PHE A 528 -1.56 11.22 -16.00
CA PHE A 528 -2.05 12.31 -15.14
C PHE A 528 -1.05 13.47 -15.05
N GLY A 529 0.23 13.19 -14.89
CA GLY A 529 1.28 14.21 -14.85
C GLY A 529 1.32 15.05 -16.14
N VAL A 530 1.22 14.40 -17.29
CA VAL A 530 1.22 15.08 -18.60
C VAL A 530 -0.03 15.97 -18.78
N VAL A 531 -1.20 15.50 -18.35
CA VAL A 531 -2.43 16.32 -18.38
C VAL A 531 -2.27 17.57 -17.54
N LEU A 532 -1.69 17.47 -16.33
CA LEU A 532 -1.43 18.63 -15.47
C LEU A 532 -0.47 19.64 -16.13
N ILE A 533 0.57 19.17 -16.82
CA ILE A 533 1.52 20.02 -17.54
C ILE A 533 0.80 20.76 -18.68
N ALA A 534 0.03 20.02 -19.49
CA ALA A 534 -0.69 20.56 -20.64
C ALA A 534 -1.77 21.58 -20.23
N GLU A 535 -2.50 21.31 -19.15
CA GLU A 535 -3.50 22.23 -18.58
C GLU A 535 -2.83 23.54 -18.12
N THR A 536 -1.72 23.44 -17.39
CA THR A 536 -1.00 24.62 -16.86
C THR A 536 -0.51 25.51 -17.99
N GLU A 537 0.04 24.96 -19.05
CA GLU A 537 0.51 25.73 -20.21
C GLU A 537 -0.65 26.44 -20.91
N SER A 538 -1.72 25.70 -21.21
CA SER A 538 -2.92 26.25 -21.86
C SER A 538 -3.56 27.37 -21.02
N SER A 539 -3.66 27.19 -19.70
CA SER A 539 -4.21 28.17 -18.76
C SER A 539 -3.41 29.48 -18.76
N VAL A 540 -2.07 29.42 -18.85
CA VAL A 540 -1.21 30.61 -18.89
C VAL A 540 -1.45 31.41 -20.17
N GLU A 541 -1.60 30.78 -21.32
CA GLU A 541 -1.90 31.43 -22.59
C GLU A 541 -3.29 32.09 -22.60
N TYR A 542 -4.28 31.44 -22.05
CA TYR A 542 -5.62 32.01 -21.89
C TYR A 542 -5.63 33.23 -20.95
N LYS A 543 -5.00 33.13 -19.78
CA LYS A 543 -4.93 34.21 -18.78
C LYS A 543 -4.20 35.45 -19.29
N ASN A 544 -3.22 35.28 -20.15
CA ASN A 544 -2.42 36.38 -20.70
C ASN A 544 -2.98 36.92 -22.02
N GLY A 545 -4.12 36.45 -22.51
CA GLY A 545 -4.70 36.88 -23.79
C GLY A 545 -3.89 36.45 -25.02
N MET A 546 -2.81 35.72 -24.87
CA MET A 546 -1.94 35.24 -25.96
C MET A 546 -2.68 34.35 -26.95
N ASN A 547 -3.68 33.61 -26.49
CA ASN A 547 -4.52 32.76 -27.35
C ASN A 547 -5.23 33.53 -28.46
N MET A 548 -5.67 34.80 -28.19
CA MET A 548 -6.29 35.66 -29.20
C MET A 548 -5.26 36.10 -30.26
N LEU A 549 -4.04 36.46 -29.83
CA LEU A 549 -2.94 36.85 -30.72
C LEU A 549 -2.47 35.69 -31.59
N ILE A 550 -2.30 34.50 -31.01
CA ILE A 550 -1.98 33.26 -31.73
C ILE A 550 -3.10 32.95 -32.75
N GLY A 551 -4.36 33.05 -32.32
CA GLY A 551 -5.52 32.78 -33.17
C GLY A 551 -5.68 33.72 -34.36
N SER A 552 -5.21 34.97 -34.27
CA SER A 552 -5.25 35.97 -35.35
C SER A 552 -4.09 35.86 -36.35
N SER A 553 -3.02 35.15 -36.02
CA SER A 553 -1.85 35.03 -36.90
C SER A 553 -2.07 33.97 -38.02
N LYS A 554 -1.50 34.23 -39.21
CA LYS A 554 -1.65 33.39 -40.44
C LYS A 554 -1.28 31.93 -40.23
N ARG A 555 -0.34 31.61 -39.32
CA ARG A 555 0.11 30.26 -39.00
C ARG A 555 -0.30 29.76 -37.60
N GLY A 556 -0.97 30.62 -36.80
CA GLY A 556 -1.15 30.37 -35.36
C GLY A 556 -2.07 29.24 -34.99
N ARG A 557 -3.16 28.99 -35.75
CA ARG A 557 -4.17 28.01 -35.31
C ARG A 557 -3.78 26.53 -35.52
N ARG A 558 -3.30 26.20 -36.73
CA ARG A 558 -2.99 24.80 -37.05
C ARG A 558 -1.54 24.46 -36.72
N TRP A 559 -0.62 25.27 -37.14
CA TRP A 559 0.82 25.05 -36.94
C TRP A 559 1.19 25.01 -35.45
N GLU A 560 0.69 25.94 -34.66
CA GLU A 560 0.94 26.00 -33.21
C GLU A 560 0.42 24.75 -32.50
N ARG A 561 -0.79 24.30 -32.82
CA ARG A 561 -1.34 23.08 -32.25
C ARG A 561 -0.54 21.83 -32.61
N THR A 562 -0.05 21.72 -33.85
CA THR A 562 0.79 20.58 -34.26
C THR A 562 2.14 20.59 -33.56
N VAL A 563 2.77 21.75 -33.42
CA VAL A 563 4.05 21.88 -32.69
C VAL A 563 3.88 21.54 -31.21
N LYS A 564 2.81 22.01 -30.58
CA LYS A 564 2.50 21.67 -29.17
C LYS A 564 2.21 20.18 -28.99
N ALA A 565 1.41 19.61 -29.88
CA ALA A 565 1.14 18.16 -29.84
C ALA A 565 2.43 17.34 -30.00
N ALA A 566 3.28 17.72 -30.95
CA ALA A 566 4.58 17.06 -31.13
C ALA A 566 5.49 17.21 -29.90
N ALA A 567 5.49 18.40 -29.28
CA ALA A 567 6.28 18.64 -28.06
C ALA A 567 5.78 17.77 -26.88
N VAL A 568 4.46 17.65 -26.69
CA VAL A 568 3.88 16.79 -25.67
C VAL A 568 4.19 15.31 -25.97
N CYS A 569 4.03 14.84 -27.21
CA CYS A 569 4.33 13.47 -27.59
C CYS A 569 5.81 13.10 -27.31
N ILE A 570 6.74 13.97 -27.64
CA ILE A 570 8.16 13.75 -27.37
C ILE A 570 8.43 13.76 -25.87
N LEU A 571 7.82 14.70 -25.11
CA LEU A 571 7.94 14.77 -23.67
C LEU A 571 7.47 13.47 -23.01
N VAL A 572 6.30 12.96 -23.43
CA VAL A 572 5.74 11.69 -22.94
C VAL A 572 6.66 10.53 -23.27
N GLY A 573 7.11 10.43 -24.55
CA GLY A 573 8.00 9.36 -24.99
C GLY A 573 9.32 9.32 -24.22
N VAL A 574 9.97 10.46 -24.07
CA VAL A 574 11.22 10.56 -23.30
C VAL A 574 11.00 10.25 -21.82
N SER A 575 9.92 10.76 -21.23
CA SER A 575 9.60 10.48 -19.82
C SER A 575 9.29 9.01 -19.59
N ALA A 576 8.49 8.38 -20.46
CA ALA A 576 8.17 6.95 -20.37
C ALA A 576 9.43 6.08 -20.50
N PHE A 577 10.32 6.42 -21.42
CA PHE A 577 11.60 5.74 -21.60
C PHE A 577 12.51 5.87 -20.36
N LEU A 578 12.61 7.06 -19.79
CA LEU A 578 13.36 7.27 -18.54
C LEU A 578 12.79 6.45 -17.38
N LEU A 579 11.46 6.40 -17.22
CA LEU A 579 10.82 5.62 -16.17
C LEU A 579 11.07 4.12 -16.36
N TYR A 580 11.03 3.63 -17.59
CA TYR A 580 11.38 2.26 -17.92
C TYR A 580 12.83 1.91 -17.56
N ILE A 581 13.78 2.79 -17.88
CA ILE A 581 15.19 2.59 -17.51
C ILE A 581 15.36 2.56 -15.98
N ILE A 582 14.69 3.46 -15.26
CA ILE A 582 14.74 3.51 -13.80
C ILE A 582 14.19 2.20 -13.20
N GLU A 583 13.05 1.71 -13.70
CA GLU A 583 12.48 0.43 -13.30
C GLU A 583 13.48 -0.71 -13.53
N MET A 584 14.06 -0.79 -14.72
CA MET A 584 15.05 -1.82 -15.07
C MET A 584 16.28 -1.78 -14.14
N ILE A 585 16.82 -0.60 -13.86
CA ILE A 585 17.99 -0.44 -12.96
C ILE A 585 17.65 -0.92 -11.54
N ILE A 586 16.47 -0.57 -11.02
CA ILE A 586 16.06 -0.95 -9.67
C ILE A 586 15.85 -2.46 -9.58
N MET A 587 15.20 -3.06 -10.57
CA MET A 587 14.94 -4.49 -10.61
C MET A 587 16.23 -5.29 -10.84
N TYR A 588 17.13 -4.81 -11.71
CA TYR A 588 18.45 -5.39 -11.91
C TYR A 588 19.25 -5.45 -10.60
N LYS A 589 19.28 -4.33 -9.86
CA LYS A 589 19.97 -4.29 -8.56
C LYS A 589 19.32 -5.16 -7.49
N ALA A 590 17.99 -5.34 -7.57
CA ALA A 590 17.26 -6.12 -6.57
C ALA A 590 17.39 -7.64 -6.79
N TYR A 591 17.44 -8.08 -8.04
CA TYR A 591 17.33 -9.50 -8.40
C TYR A 591 18.58 -10.06 -9.10
N GLY A 592 19.64 -9.26 -9.28
CA GLY A 592 20.89 -9.71 -9.88
C GLY A 592 20.72 -10.24 -11.32
N LEU A 593 19.78 -9.66 -12.08
CA LEU A 593 19.47 -10.09 -13.46
C LEU A 593 20.73 -10.01 -14.33
N SER A 594 21.16 -11.11 -14.87
CA SER A 594 22.25 -11.11 -15.84
C SER A 594 21.73 -10.67 -17.21
N LEU A 595 22.13 -9.49 -17.65
CA LEU A 595 21.83 -8.98 -19.00
C LEU A 595 22.51 -9.78 -20.13
N ILE A 596 23.40 -10.69 -19.79
CA ILE A 596 24.17 -11.51 -20.75
C ILE A 596 23.27 -12.60 -21.39
N HIS A 597 22.06 -12.81 -20.88
CA HIS A 597 21.15 -13.88 -21.29
C HIS A 597 19.86 -13.36 -21.94
N ILE A 598 19.75 -12.08 -22.26
CA ILE A 598 18.76 -11.50 -23.15
C ILE A 598 19.43 -11.26 -24.52
#